data_578669cb74a1a1e069f4d27894519e69
#
_entry.id   578669cb74a1a1e069f4d27894519e69
#
_cell.length_a   1.000
_cell.length_b   1.000
_cell.length_c   1.000
_cell.angle_alpha   90.00
_cell.angle_beta   90.00
_cell.angle_gamma   90.00
#
_symmetry.space_group_name_H-M   'P 1'
#
loop_
_entity.id
_entity.type
_entity.pdbx_description
1 polymer ?
#
loop_
_entity_poly.entity_id
_entity_poly.type
_entity_poly.pdbx_seq_one_letter_code
_entity_poly.pdbx_strand_id
1 'polypeptide(L)'
;VGYEALVRLPTRDGELLTPDHFLEVARSADLLTQVDRLVLRQALRDHAGGRLPVAATGMSVNAESDDLRDPDFAIAVLTQLHARGVEPVALTVEVTEAALLDAHPAVLDNIGSLRQAGVRFAIDDFGTGYSSLSQLRRLNADVIKIDRSFVMGIEDDPESANIVATVIALAQRLDLVCVAEGIETREQAEILRRMGCERGQGYLFGRPTTLATTPEPRRSPERGSGDRSPSPTPRTDPGTG
;
A
#
# COMPACT_ATOMS: atom_id res chain seq x y z
N VAL A 1 2.56 -9.75 0.32
CA VAL A 1 1.82 -8.97 -0.70
C VAL A 1 0.58 -8.39 -0.05
N GLY A 2 0.35 -7.08 -0.20
CA GLY A 2 -0.87 -6.39 0.22
C GLY A 2 -1.81 -6.14 -0.96
N TYR A 3 -3.05 -5.82 -0.67
CA TYR A 3 -4.05 -5.41 -1.65
C TYR A 3 -4.68 -4.09 -1.22
N GLU A 4 -4.83 -3.18 -2.16
CA GLU A 4 -5.57 -1.94 -1.95
C GLU A 4 -7.02 -2.12 -2.38
N ALA A 5 -7.95 -1.65 -1.54
CA ALA A 5 -9.37 -1.67 -1.82
C ALA A 5 -9.75 -0.40 -2.59
N LEU A 6 -9.92 -0.55 -3.88
CA LEU A 6 -10.28 0.55 -4.77
C LEU A 6 -11.79 0.54 -5.04
N VAL A 7 -12.48 1.62 -4.67
CA VAL A 7 -13.91 1.76 -4.91
C VAL A 7 -14.27 1.72 -6.40
N ARG A 8 -15.37 1.09 -6.72
CA ARG A 8 -16.00 1.11 -8.05
C ARG A 8 -17.50 1.28 -7.87
N LEU A 9 -18.10 2.16 -8.66
CA LEU A 9 -19.52 2.42 -8.62
C LEU A 9 -20.22 1.71 -9.78
N PRO A 10 -21.08 0.71 -9.52
CA PRO A 10 -21.82 0.05 -10.59
C PRO A 10 -22.91 0.97 -11.14
N THR A 11 -22.99 1.10 -12.47
CA THR A 11 -24.09 1.77 -13.16
C THR A 11 -25.30 0.84 -13.28
N ARG A 12 -26.43 1.39 -13.68
CA ARG A 12 -27.65 0.60 -13.96
C ARG A 12 -27.44 -0.43 -15.08
N ASP A 13 -26.55 -0.12 -16.00
CA ASP A 13 -26.24 -0.97 -17.16
C ASP A 13 -25.14 -1.99 -16.86
N GLY A 14 -24.65 -2.03 -15.62
CA GLY A 14 -23.66 -3.01 -15.16
C GLY A 14 -22.20 -2.61 -15.39
N GLU A 15 -21.93 -1.42 -15.90
CA GLU A 15 -20.57 -0.89 -15.98
C GLU A 15 -20.06 -0.49 -14.60
N LEU A 16 -18.74 -0.56 -14.41
CA LEU A 16 -18.07 -0.13 -13.19
C LEU A 16 -17.34 1.20 -13.42
N LEU A 17 -17.86 2.27 -12.87
CA LEU A 17 -17.19 3.57 -12.90
C LEU A 17 -15.97 3.57 -11.97
N THR A 18 -14.88 4.16 -12.47
CA THR A 18 -13.68 4.43 -11.67
C THR A 18 -13.86 5.67 -10.79
N PRO A 19 -13.06 5.84 -9.72
CA PRO A 19 -13.14 6.97 -8.80
C PRO A 19 -13.23 8.33 -9.48
N ASP A 20 -12.44 8.57 -10.52
CA ASP A 20 -12.37 9.84 -11.27
C ASP A 20 -13.72 10.30 -11.84
N HIS A 21 -14.66 9.35 -12.04
CA HIS A 21 -15.97 9.66 -12.62
C HIS A 21 -17.03 10.05 -11.58
N PHE A 22 -16.83 9.78 -10.29
CA PHE A 22 -17.87 10.02 -9.30
C PHE A 22 -17.39 10.60 -7.96
N LEU A 23 -16.10 10.51 -7.60
CA LEU A 23 -15.64 11.00 -6.29
C LEU A 23 -15.82 12.52 -6.13
N GLU A 24 -15.62 13.30 -7.21
CA GLU A 24 -15.83 14.76 -7.16
C GLU A 24 -17.30 15.09 -6.88
N VAL A 25 -18.23 14.35 -7.49
CA VAL A 25 -19.67 14.49 -7.22
C VAL A 25 -20.00 14.05 -5.81
N ALA A 26 -19.43 12.95 -5.34
CA ALA A 26 -19.60 12.46 -3.98
C ALA A 26 -19.05 13.47 -2.95
N ARG A 27 -17.91 14.10 -3.23
CA ARG A 27 -17.35 15.18 -2.41
C ARG A 27 -18.28 16.38 -2.32
N SER A 28 -18.81 16.83 -3.47
CA SER A 28 -19.75 17.96 -3.53
C SER A 28 -21.08 17.70 -2.83
N ALA A 29 -21.42 16.43 -2.63
CA ALA A 29 -22.64 15.98 -1.97
C ALA A 29 -22.42 15.52 -0.51
N ASP A 30 -21.24 15.73 0.08
CA ASP A 30 -20.86 15.27 1.42
C ASP A 30 -21.03 13.74 1.62
N LEU A 31 -20.74 12.94 0.58
CA LEU A 31 -20.92 11.49 0.61
C LEU A 31 -19.60 10.71 0.74
N LEU A 32 -18.43 11.37 0.71
CA LEU A 32 -17.14 10.67 0.72
C LEU A 32 -16.95 9.78 1.95
N THR A 33 -17.20 10.29 3.14
CA THR A 33 -17.16 9.51 4.39
C THR A 33 -18.05 8.27 4.34
N GLN A 34 -19.22 8.36 3.69
CA GLN A 34 -20.10 7.20 3.52
C GLN A 34 -19.51 6.19 2.54
N VAL A 35 -18.86 6.65 1.47
CA VAL A 35 -18.16 5.80 0.49
C VAL A 35 -17.02 5.07 1.18
N ASP A 36 -16.16 5.76 1.93
CA ASP A 36 -15.00 5.17 2.60
C ASP A 36 -15.42 4.13 3.65
N ARG A 37 -16.48 4.42 4.41
CA ARG A 37 -17.07 3.44 5.33
C ARG A 37 -17.68 2.22 4.63
N LEU A 38 -18.21 2.38 3.43
CA LEU A 38 -18.67 1.26 2.60
C LEU A 38 -17.50 0.41 2.11
N VAL A 39 -16.43 1.05 1.60
CA VAL A 39 -15.21 0.38 1.13
C VAL A 39 -14.57 -0.40 2.28
N LEU A 40 -14.35 0.23 3.43
CA LEU A 40 -13.81 -0.41 4.63
C LEU A 40 -14.62 -1.67 5.01
N ARG A 41 -15.94 -1.54 5.12
CA ARG A 41 -16.80 -2.67 5.45
C ARG A 41 -16.71 -3.81 4.45
N GLN A 42 -16.62 -3.49 3.16
CA GLN A 42 -16.50 -4.51 2.12
C GLN A 42 -15.12 -5.17 2.13
N ALA A 43 -14.06 -4.39 2.22
CA ALA A 43 -12.69 -4.90 2.30
C ALA A 43 -12.50 -5.86 3.48
N LEU A 44 -13.02 -5.49 4.66
CA LEU A 44 -12.98 -6.34 5.84
C LEU A 44 -13.82 -7.62 5.70
N ARG A 45 -14.98 -7.57 5.01
CA ARG A 45 -15.76 -8.78 4.70
C ARG A 45 -15.02 -9.72 3.78
N ASP A 46 -14.37 -9.18 2.76
CA ASP A 46 -13.65 -9.94 1.76
C ASP A 46 -12.42 -10.62 2.37
N HIS A 47 -11.72 -9.89 3.26
CA HIS A 47 -10.60 -10.45 4.02
C HIS A 47 -11.05 -11.58 4.95
N ALA A 48 -12.04 -11.33 5.80
CA ALA A 48 -12.56 -12.31 6.75
C ALA A 48 -13.18 -13.54 6.06
N GLY A 49 -13.77 -13.34 4.88
CA GLY A 49 -14.35 -14.41 4.05
C GLY A 49 -13.31 -15.23 3.29
N GLY A 50 -12.02 -14.95 3.44
CA GLY A 50 -10.94 -15.66 2.72
C GLY A 50 -10.97 -15.42 1.20
N ARG A 51 -11.58 -14.32 0.73
CA ARG A 51 -11.68 -14.00 -0.70
C ARG A 51 -10.40 -13.41 -1.27
N LEU A 52 -9.55 -12.85 -0.41
CA LEU A 52 -8.22 -12.40 -0.84
C LEU A 52 -7.34 -13.60 -1.16
N PRO A 53 -6.47 -13.52 -2.17
CA PRO A 53 -5.52 -14.59 -2.46
C PRO A 53 -4.71 -14.99 -1.22
N VAL A 54 -4.40 -16.29 -1.10
CA VAL A 54 -3.70 -16.88 0.07
C VAL A 54 -2.39 -16.16 0.42
N ALA A 55 -1.75 -15.53 -0.56
CA ALA A 55 -0.52 -14.74 -0.36
C ALA A 55 -0.77 -13.33 0.21
N ALA A 56 -2.03 -12.92 0.42
CA ALA A 56 -2.35 -11.61 0.99
C ALA A 56 -1.94 -11.54 2.45
N THR A 57 -1.09 -10.60 2.79
CA THR A 57 -0.64 -10.35 4.17
C THR A 57 -1.39 -9.17 4.82
N GLY A 58 -2.26 -8.50 4.06
CA GLY A 58 -3.05 -7.38 4.52
C GLY A 58 -3.78 -6.67 3.40
N MET A 59 -4.60 -5.72 3.78
CA MET A 59 -5.33 -4.83 2.88
C MET A 59 -5.13 -3.39 3.29
N SER A 60 -5.23 -2.47 2.33
CA SER A 60 -5.28 -1.04 2.59
C SER A 60 -6.59 -0.42 2.11
N VAL A 61 -7.00 0.62 2.80
CA VAL A 61 -8.19 1.41 2.51
C VAL A 61 -7.87 2.89 2.65
N ASN A 62 -8.43 3.70 1.77
CA ASN A 62 -8.32 5.15 1.85
C ASN A 62 -9.21 5.69 2.97
N ALA A 63 -8.77 6.77 3.62
CA ALA A 63 -9.54 7.56 4.56
C ALA A 63 -9.33 9.04 4.30
N GLU A 64 -10.43 9.77 4.18
CA GLU A 64 -10.40 11.22 4.00
C GLU A 64 -10.16 11.95 5.33
N SER A 65 -9.74 13.22 5.25
CA SER A 65 -9.55 14.06 6.43
C SER A 65 -10.79 14.14 7.32
N ASP A 66 -11.98 14.15 6.71
CA ASP A 66 -13.25 14.25 7.44
C ASP A 66 -13.56 12.97 8.23
N ASP A 67 -13.15 11.80 7.75
CA ASP A 67 -13.21 10.56 8.53
C ASP A 67 -12.35 10.65 9.78
N LEU A 68 -11.11 11.14 9.62
CA LEU A 68 -10.17 11.29 10.74
C LEU A 68 -10.61 12.34 11.76
N ARG A 69 -11.43 13.34 11.35
CA ARG A 69 -12.02 14.34 12.25
C ARG A 69 -13.21 13.82 13.04
N ASP A 70 -13.88 12.76 12.58
CA ASP A 70 -14.96 12.13 13.32
C ASP A 70 -14.39 11.46 14.59
N PRO A 71 -14.76 11.92 15.81
CA PRO A 71 -14.25 11.35 17.05
C PRO A 71 -14.50 9.85 17.22
N ASP A 72 -15.51 9.33 16.54
CA ASP A 72 -15.91 7.93 16.62
C ASP A 72 -15.25 7.06 15.56
N PHE A 73 -14.40 7.62 14.69
CA PHE A 73 -13.80 6.88 13.57
C PHE A 73 -12.97 5.67 14.03
N ALA A 74 -12.06 5.85 14.99
CA ALA A 74 -11.24 4.76 15.50
C ALA A 74 -12.09 3.65 16.13
N ILE A 75 -13.10 4.02 16.92
CA ILE A 75 -14.02 3.07 17.54
C ILE A 75 -14.80 2.30 16.47
N ALA A 76 -15.28 2.98 15.44
CA ALA A 76 -15.99 2.35 14.33
C ALA A 76 -15.12 1.34 13.58
N VAL A 77 -13.87 1.70 13.26
CA VAL A 77 -12.91 0.80 12.58
C VAL A 77 -12.62 -0.42 13.46
N LEU A 78 -12.24 -0.22 14.72
CA LEU A 78 -11.91 -1.31 15.64
C LEU A 78 -13.08 -2.25 15.91
N THR A 79 -14.28 -1.69 16.01
CA THR A 79 -15.53 -2.50 16.14
C THR A 79 -15.73 -3.38 14.90
N GLN A 80 -15.49 -2.85 13.70
CA GLN A 80 -15.62 -3.61 12.45
C GLN A 80 -14.56 -4.73 12.34
N LEU A 81 -13.32 -4.47 12.74
CA LEU A 81 -12.26 -5.46 12.80
C LEU A 81 -12.61 -6.60 13.75
N HIS A 82 -12.97 -6.25 14.99
CA HIS A 82 -13.34 -7.21 16.03
C HIS A 82 -14.54 -8.07 15.62
N ALA A 83 -15.61 -7.44 15.11
CA ALA A 83 -16.82 -8.15 14.70
C ALA A 83 -16.61 -9.18 13.59
N ARG A 84 -15.49 -9.10 12.86
CA ARG A 84 -15.13 -10.00 11.77
C ARG A 84 -13.94 -10.91 12.08
N GLY A 85 -13.35 -10.79 13.26
CA GLY A 85 -12.18 -11.56 13.63
C GLY A 85 -10.96 -11.22 12.76
N VAL A 86 -10.86 -9.98 12.26
CA VAL A 86 -9.71 -9.51 11.47
C VAL A 86 -8.70 -8.88 12.42
N GLU A 87 -7.47 -9.36 12.38
CA GLU A 87 -6.39 -8.79 13.17
C GLU A 87 -6.06 -7.36 12.71
N PRO A 88 -5.92 -6.39 13.62
CA PRO A 88 -5.67 -4.99 13.27
C PRO A 88 -4.45 -4.79 12.35
N VAL A 89 -3.41 -5.59 12.52
CA VAL A 89 -2.19 -5.55 11.71
C VAL A 89 -2.43 -5.89 10.23
N ALA A 90 -3.56 -6.51 9.90
CA ALA A 90 -3.95 -6.79 8.52
C ALA A 90 -4.53 -5.57 7.79
N LEU A 91 -4.88 -4.50 8.52
CA LEU A 91 -5.42 -3.27 7.95
C LEU A 91 -4.35 -2.18 7.91
N THR A 92 -4.21 -1.53 6.76
CA THR A 92 -3.48 -0.28 6.59
C THR A 92 -4.50 0.80 6.20
N VAL A 93 -4.51 1.92 6.90
CA VAL A 93 -5.30 3.10 6.55
C VAL A 93 -4.39 4.04 5.76
N GLU A 94 -4.79 4.37 4.54
CA GLU A 94 -4.07 5.29 3.66
C GLU A 94 -4.65 6.69 3.81
N VAL A 95 -3.79 7.66 4.05
CA VAL A 95 -4.17 9.07 4.24
C VAL A 95 -3.29 9.94 3.36
N THR A 96 -3.90 10.94 2.72
CA THR A 96 -3.13 11.84 1.87
C THR A 96 -2.17 12.71 2.68
N GLU A 97 -1.11 13.19 2.05
CA GLU A 97 -0.18 14.16 2.63
C GLU A 97 -0.91 15.38 3.20
N ALA A 98 -1.96 15.87 2.51
CA ALA A 98 -2.76 17.00 2.95
C ALA A 98 -3.54 16.74 4.24
N ALA A 99 -4.05 15.52 4.45
CA ALA A 99 -4.75 15.13 5.67
C ALA A 99 -3.87 15.22 6.91
N LEU A 100 -2.55 15.10 6.74
CA LEU A 100 -1.56 15.18 7.81
C LEU A 100 -1.28 16.60 8.29
N LEU A 101 -1.61 17.59 7.48
CA LEU A 101 -1.50 19.01 7.85
C LEU A 101 -2.61 19.41 8.84
N ASP A 102 -3.61 18.58 8.97
CA ASP A 102 -4.72 18.82 9.87
C ASP A 102 -4.30 18.65 11.34
N ALA A 103 -4.24 19.76 12.04
CA ALA A 103 -3.91 19.79 13.47
C ALA A 103 -5.11 19.53 14.39
N HIS A 104 -6.24 19.08 13.82
CA HIS A 104 -7.44 18.80 14.62
C HIS A 104 -7.17 17.70 15.66
N PRO A 105 -7.50 17.89 16.95
CA PRO A 105 -7.21 16.92 18.00
C PRO A 105 -7.74 15.51 17.70
N ALA A 106 -8.95 15.40 17.18
CA ALA A 106 -9.57 14.11 16.87
C ALA A 106 -8.75 13.29 15.84
N VAL A 107 -8.07 13.96 14.89
CA VAL A 107 -7.19 13.27 13.91
C VAL A 107 -6.07 12.55 14.61
N LEU A 108 -5.39 13.22 15.54
CA LEU A 108 -4.28 12.64 16.30
C LEU A 108 -4.75 11.53 17.24
N ASP A 109 -5.90 11.73 17.89
CA ASP A 109 -6.48 10.77 18.82
C ASP A 109 -6.93 9.49 18.08
N ASN A 110 -7.57 9.63 16.92
CA ASN A 110 -7.98 8.50 16.08
C ASN A 110 -6.77 7.71 15.57
N ILE A 111 -5.76 8.40 15.01
CA ILE A 111 -4.54 7.76 14.54
C ILE A 111 -3.85 7.03 15.70
N GLY A 112 -3.70 7.70 16.85
CA GLY A 112 -3.10 7.12 18.05
C GLY A 112 -3.82 5.86 18.52
N SER A 113 -5.15 5.89 18.59
CA SER A 113 -5.98 4.76 19.02
C SER A 113 -5.88 3.57 18.07
N LEU A 114 -5.96 3.82 16.76
CA LEU A 114 -5.83 2.78 15.74
C LEU A 114 -4.43 2.14 15.75
N ARG A 115 -3.38 2.95 15.87
CA ARG A 115 -2.00 2.45 15.96
C ARG A 115 -1.76 1.63 17.23
N GLN A 116 -2.27 2.08 18.37
CA GLN A 116 -2.16 1.33 19.62
C GLN A 116 -2.82 -0.05 19.52
N ALA A 117 -3.87 -0.18 18.72
CA ALA A 117 -4.50 -1.45 18.43
C ALA A 117 -3.74 -2.31 17.39
N GLY A 118 -2.75 -1.75 16.68
CA GLY A 118 -1.94 -2.43 15.69
C GLY A 118 -2.33 -2.19 14.22
N VAL A 119 -3.27 -1.26 13.94
CA VAL A 119 -3.58 -0.81 12.57
C VAL A 119 -2.40 -0.01 12.04
N ARG A 120 -2.03 -0.24 10.79
CA ARG A 120 -0.94 0.48 10.11
C ARG A 120 -1.45 1.72 9.41
N PHE A 121 -0.55 2.68 9.19
CA PHE A 121 -0.83 3.89 8.44
C PHE A 121 0.14 4.05 7.28
N ALA A 122 -0.41 4.37 6.11
CA ALA A 122 0.35 4.77 4.93
C ALA A 122 0.07 6.23 4.59
N ILE A 123 1.12 6.94 4.18
CA ILE A 123 0.99 8.28 3.63
C ILE A 123 0.93 8.14 2.13
N ASP A 124 -0.18 8.58 1.56
CA ASP A 124 -0.45 8.51 0.12
C ASP A 124 -0.10 9.82 -0.59
N ASP A 125 0.11 9.74 -1.92
CA ASP A 125 0.45 10.86 -2.81
C ASP A 125 1.66 11.69 -2.33
N PHE A 126 2.65 11.04 -1.68
CA PHE A 126 3.77 11.75 -1.08
C PHE A 126 4.69 12.40 -2.12
N GLY A 127 5.02 13.68 -1.87
CA GLY A 127 5.86 14.49 -2.73
C GLY A 127 5.10 15.53 -3.55
N THR A 128 3.76 15.46 -3.58
CA THR A 128 2.92 16.43 -4.28
C THR A 128 2.59 17.68 -3.44
N GLY A 129 2.85 17.63 -2.13
CA GLY A 129 2.50 18.66 -1.15
C GLY A 129 3.69 19.26 -0.41
N TYR A 130 3.41 19.85 0.75
CA TYR A 130 4.37 20.59 1.58
C TYR A 130 4.56 19.93 2.97
N SER A 131 4.62 18.61 3.05
CA SER A 131 4.81 17.97 4.36
C SER A 131 6.16 18.31 4.99
N SER A 132 6.14 18.71 6.25
CA SER A 132 7.35 18.85 7.02
C SER A 132 7.77 17.51 7.64
N LEU A 133 9.08 17.28 7.77
CA LEU A 133 9.63 16.11 8.47
C LEU A 133 9.09 15.96 9.90
N SER A 134 8.70 17.07 10.54
CA SER A 134 8.11 17.05 11.86
C SER A 134 6.71 16.42 11.88
N GLN A 135 5.95 16.59 10.81
CA GLN A 135 4.61 15.99 10.66
C GLN A 135 4.69 14.49 10.41
N LEU A 136 5.58 14.06 9.52
CA LEU A 136 5.86 12.63 9.31
C LEU A 136 6.22 11.91 10.62
N ARG A 137 7.05 12.54 11.45
CA ARG A 137 7.42 11.99 12.76
C ARG A 137 6.26 11.95 13.76
N ARG A 138 5.36 12.95 13.72
CA ARG A 138 4.18 12.99 14.62
C ARG A 138 3.19 11.87 14.34
N LEU A 139 3.01 11.52 13.07
CA LEU A 139 2.10 10.46 12.66
C LEU A 139 2.65 9.08 12.92
N ASN A 140 3.99 8.98 12.99
CA ASN A 140 4.65 7.70 13.16
C ASN A 140 4.10 6.67 12.14
N ALA A 141 4.00 7.08 10.85
CA ALA A 141 3.51 6.22 9.77
C ALA A 141 4.36 4.95 9.63
N ASP A 142 3.81 3.94 8.99
CA ASP A 142 4.50 2.68 8.71
C ASP A 142 4.96 2.60 7.24
N VAL A 143 4.24 3.31 6.37
CA VAL A 143 4.44 3.25 4.91
C VAL A 143 4.41 4.66 4.34
N ILE A 144 5.22 4.89 3.32
CA ILE A 144 5.16 6.07 2.46
C ILE A 144 4.99 5.61 1.01
N LYS A 145 4.00 6.17 0.30
CA LYS A 145 3.69 5.85 -1.08
C LYS A 145 4.15 7.00 -1.97
N ILE A 146 5.00 6.71 -2.95
CA ILE A 146 5.47 7.69 -3.93
C ILE A 146 4.40 7.84 -5.00
N ASP A 147 3.91 9.07 -5.20
CA ASP A 147 2.88 9.35 -6.18
C ASP A 147 3.29 8.93 -7.60
N ARG A 148 2.33 8.42 -8.34
CA ARG A 148 2.50 7.93 -9.70
C ARG A 148 3.09 8.96 -10.67
N SER A 149 2.83 10.26 -10.48
CA SER A 149 3.32 11.30 -11.38
C SER A 149 4.84 11.34 -11.45
N PHE A 150 5.52 11.09 -10.34
CA PHE A 150 6.98 11.01 -10.29
C PHE A 150 7.50 9.68 -10.87
N VAL A 151 6.77 8.59 -10.67
CA VAL A 151 7.14 7.28 -11.22
C VAL A 151 7.00 7.25 -12.73
N MET A 152 5.97 7.90 -13.28
CA MET A 152 5.78 8.01 -14.73
C MET A 152 6.90 8.78 -15.43
N GLY A 153 7.49 9.79 -14.76
CA GLY A 153 8.58 10.60 -15.30
C GLY A 153 9.99 10.03 -15.06
N ILE A 154 10.13 8.98 -14.28
CA ILE A 154 11.43 8.54 -13.73
C ILE A 154 12.47 8.16 -14.79
N GLU A 155 12.05 7.79 -15.99
CA GLU A 155 12.93 7.37 -17.09
C GLU A 155 13.59 8.57 -17.79
N ASP A 156 12.85 9.64 -18.00
CA ASP A 156 13.22 10.75 -18.90
C ASP A 156 13.33 12.10 -18.18
N ASP A 157 12.78 12.24 -16.97
CA ASP A 157 12.80 13.48 -16.19
C ASP A 157 13.72 13.39 -14.97
N PRO A 158 14.89 14.09 -14.99
CA PRO A 158 15.80 14.11 -13.86
C PRO A 158 15.19 14.68 -12.58
N GLU A 159 14.20 15.60 -12.66
CA GLU A 159 13.55 16.16 -11.50
C GLU A 159 12.71 15.09 -10.80
N SER A 160 11.89 14.36 -11.54
CA SER A 160 11.12 13.21 -11.03
C SER A 160 12.05 12.16 -10.40
N ALA A 161 13.15 11.81 -11.08
CA ALA A 161 14.11 10.84 -10.56
C ALA A 161 14.76 11.32 -9.24
N ASN A 162 15.07 12.62 -9.11
CA ASN A 162 15.64 13.18 -7.89
C ASN A 162 14.63 13.21 -6.74
N ILE A 163 13.35 13.51 -7.01
CA ILE A 163 12.27 13.47 -6.01
C ILE A 163 12.12 12.05 -5.50
N VAL A 164 12.00 11.07 -6.40
CA VAL A 164 11.89 9.64 -6.04
C VAL A 164 13.07 9.19 -5.19
N ALA A 165 14.31 9.50 -5.59
CA ALA A 165 15.51 9.15 -4.82
C ALA A 165 15.49 9.78 -3.42
N THR A 166 15.03 11.04 -3.32
CA THR A 166 14.93 11.75 -2.04
C THR A 166 13.90 11.11 -1.11
N VAL A 167 12.71 10.74 -1.64
CA VAL A 167 11.66 10.09 -0.86
C VAL A 167 12.12 8.70 -0.37
N ILE A 168 12.77 7.92 -1.22
CA ILE A 168 13.32 6.62 -0.84
C ILE A 168 14.36 6.77 0.28
N ALA A 169 15.29 7.72 0.15
CA ALA A 169 16.30 7.97 1.18
C ALA A 169 15.67 8.45 2.50
N LEU A 170 14.61 9.26 2.43
CA LEU A 170 13.84 9.70 3.59
C LEU A 170 13.16 8.52 4.28
N ALA A 171 12.45 7.68 3.53
CA ALA A 171 11.79 6.48 4.05
C ALA A 171 12.77 5.57 4.80
N GLN A 172 13.93 5.29 4.18
CA GLN A 172 14.99 4.49 4.79
C GLN A 172 15.52 5.07 6.11
N ARG A 173 15.71 6.41 6.19
CA ARG A 173 16.18 7.08 7.41
C ARG A 173 15.15 7.10 8.54
N LEU A 174 13.88 7.00 8.19
CA LEU A 174 12.77 7.00 9.14
C LEU A 174 12.27 5.57 9.45
N ASP A 175 12.90 4.54 8.90
CA ASP A 175 12.51 3.13 9.02
C ASP A 175 11.07 2.88 8.51
N LEU A 176 10.69 3.59 7.43
CA LEU A 176 9.41 3.46 6.76
C LEU A 176 9.52 2.52 5.57
N VAL A 177 8.47 1.77 5.32
CA VAL A 177 8.32 1.04 4.07
C VAL A 177 8.01 2.01 2.94
N CYS A 178 8.83 2.02 1.88
CA CYS A 178 8.58 2.81 0.69
C CYS A 178 7.87 1.97 -0.37
N VAL A 179 6.77 2.49 -0.92
CA VAL A 179 6.01 1.87 -2.01
C VAL A 179 5.94 2.85 -3.17
N ALA A 180 6.37 2.45 -4.36
CA ALA A 180 6.23 3.26 -5.57
C ALA A 180 4.93 2.89 -6.29
N GLU A 181 4.17 3.90 -6.72
CA GLU A 181 2.88 3.72 -7.37
C GLU A 181 2.94 3.95 -8.88
N GLY A 182 1.96 3.39 -9.59
CA GLY A 182 1.81 3.62 -11.03
C GLY A 182 2.93 3.03 -11.88
N ILE A 183 3.57 1.95 -11.44
CA ILE A 183 4.61 1.27 -12.23
C ILE A 183 3.95 0.57 -13.41
N GLU A 184 4.29 1.00 -14.63
CA GLU A 184 3.73 0.45 -15.87
C GLU A 184 4.76 -0.30 -16.71
N THR A 185 6.05 0.08 -16.61
CA THR A 185 7.13 -0.51 -17.41
C THR A 185 8.12 -1.30 -16.54
N ARG A 186 8.87 -2.21 -17.19
CA ARG A 186 9.95 -2.93 -16.52
C ARG A 186 11.13 -2.01 -16.19
N GLU A 187 11.36 -1.03 -17.05
CA GLU A 187 12.39 -0.01 -16.89
C GLU A 187 12.16 0.79 -15.61
N GLN A 188 10.92 1.27 -15.38
CA GLN A 188 10.55 1.95 -14.12
C GLN A 188 10.84 1.06 -12.91
N ALA A 189 10.39 -0.18 -12.95
CA ALA A 189 10.60 -1.12 -11.84
C ALA A 189 12.10 -1.38 -11.57
N GLU A 190 12.94 -1.45 -12.61
CA GLU A 190 14.38 -1.64 -12.45
C GLU A 190 15.10 -0.40 -11.92
N ILE A 191 14.68 0.80 -12.35
CA ILE A 191 15.21 2.06 -11.83
C ILE A 191 14.87 2.19 -10.34
N LEU A 192 13.62 2.00 -9.96
CA LEU A 192 13.15 2.05 -8.57
C LEU A 192 13.90 1.05 -7.69
N ARG A 193 14.08 -0.18 -8.16
CA ARG A 193 14.83 -1.21 -7.44
C ARG A 193 16.30 -0.83 -7.25
N ARG A 194 16.94 -0.22 -8.26
CA ARG A 194 18.33 0.28 -8.14
C ARG A 194 18.45 1.43 -7.15
N MET A 195 17.41 2.26 -7.03
CA MET A 195 17.32 3.33 -6.03
C MET A 195 17.04 2.81 -4.61
N GLY A 196 16.72 1.52 -4.45
CA GLY A 196 16.44 0.90 -3.15
C GLY A 196 14.96 0.87 -2.76
N CYS A 197 14.03 1.13 -3.69
CA CYS A 197 12.61 0.89 -3.48
C CYS A 197 12.29 -0.58 -3.79
N GLU A 198 11.94 -1.35 -2.75
CA GLU A 198 11.70 -2.80 -2.90
C GLU A 198 10.22 -3.16 -3.09
N ARG A 199 9.32 -2.21 -2.87
CA ARG A 199 7.88 -2.40 -3.01
C ARG A 199 7.30 -1.45 -4.02
N GLY A 200 6.33 -1.94 -4.78
CA GLY A 200 5.65 -1.13 -5.77
C GLY A 200 4.33 -1.73 -6.20
N GLN A 201 3.47 -0.88 -6.72
CA GLN A 201 2.21 -1.25 -7.35
C GLN A 201 2.04 -0.53 -8.68
N GLY A 202 1.24 -1.11 -9.56
CA GLY A 202 0.94 -0.53 -10.87
C GLY A 202 0.53 -1.59 -11.88
N TYR A 203 0.22 -1.14 -13.09
CA TYR A 203 -0.29 -2.00 -14.14
C TYR A 203 0.70 -3.07 -14.63
N LEU A 204 1.99 -2.87 -14.38
CA LEU A 204 3.00 -3.89 -14.63
C LEU A 204 2.73 -5.17 -13.83
N PHE A 205 2.23 -5.07 -12.61
CA PHE A 205 1.97 -6.18 -11.70
C PHE A 205 0.54 -6.72 -11.81
N GLY A 206 -0.41 -5.85 -12.17
CA GLY A 206 -1.81 -6.19 -12.36
C GLY A 206 -2.70 -4.96 -12.38
N ARG A 207 -3.75 -5.02 -13.19
CA ARG A 207 -4.79 -3.98 -13.18
C ARG A 207 -5.77 -4.23 -12.04
N PRO A 208 -6.44 -3.19 -11.53
CA PRO A 208 -7.54 -3.37 -10.58
C PRO A 208 -8.60 -4.33 -11.15
N THR A 209 -8.95 -5.33 -10.36
CA THR A 209 -9.94 -6.35 -10.74
C THR A 209 -10.92 -6.59 -9.60
N THR A 210 -12.08 -7.17 -9.90
CA THR A 210 -12.95 -7.70 -8.85
C THR A 210 -12.33 -8.96 -8.25
N LEU A 211 -12.56 -9.25 -6.98
CA LEU A 211 -11.99 -10.42 -6.30
C LEU A 211 -12.28 -11.76 -6.99
N ALA A 212 -13.41 -11.88 -7.69
CA ALA A 212 -13.75 -13.07 -8.46
C ALA A 212 -12.80 -13.34 -9.64
N THR A 213 -12.07 -12.32 -10.08
CA THR A 213 -11.16 -12.37 -11.23
C THR A 213 -9.70 -12.04 -10.85
N THR A 214 -9.39 -11.87 -9.57
CA THR A 214 -8.04 -11.55 -9.12
C THR A 214 -7.08 -12.71 -9.42
N PRO A 215 -6.10 -12.55 -10.30
CA PRO A 215 -5.12 -13.59 -10.60
C PRO A 215 -4.20 -13.81 -9.39
N GLU A 216 -3.71 -15.02 -9.21
CA GLU A 216 -2.67 -15.28 -8.21
C GLU A 216 -1.43 -14.40 -8.50
N PRO A 217 -0.79 -13.84 -7.46
CA PRO A 217 0.41 -13.04 -7.64
C PRO A 217 1.49 -13.89 -8.31
N ARG A 218 2.08 -13.36 -9.37
CA ARG A 218 3.22 -14.02 -10.04
C ARG A 218 4.35 -14.14 -9.02
N ARG A 219 4.71 -15.37 -8.68
CA ARG A 219 5.91 -15.64 -7.88
C ARG A 219 7.11 -15.09 -8.62
N SER A 220 7.91 -14.30 -7.94
CA SER A 220 9.25 -13.94 -8.46
C SER A 220 9.98 -15.23 -8.75
N PRO A 221 10.72 -15.37 -9.87
CA PRO A 221 11.49 -16.55 -10.16
C PRO A 221 12.43 -16.77 -8.98
N GLU A 222 12.32 -17.93 -8.35
CA GLU A 222 13.24 -18.39 -7.32
C GLU A 222 14.66 -18.28 -7.88
N ARG A 223 15.53 -17.61 -7.16
CA ARG A 223 16.96 -17.61 -7.49
C ARG A 223 17.37 -19.07 -7.55
N GLY A 224 17.71 -19.55 -8.74
CA GLY A 224 18.18 -20.90 -8.95
C GLY A 224 19.23 -21.21 -7.89
N SER A 225 18.98 -22.23 -7.11
CA SER A 225 19.95 -22.80 -6.19
C SER A 225 21.15 -23.22 -7.02
N GLY A 226 22.23 -22.44 -6.88
CA GLY A 226 23.48 -22.65 -7.56
C GLY A 226 23.91 -24.10 -7.42
N ASP A 227 24.26 -24.62 -8.55
CA ASP A 227 25.08 -25.76 -8.86
C ASP A 227 25.93 -26.23 -7.65
N ARG A 228 25.48 -27.31 -7.04
CA ARG A 228 26.37 -28.10 -6.15
C ARG A 228 27.19 -29.00 -7.03
N SER A 229 28.39 -28.56 -7.38
CA SER A 229 29.44 -29.43 -7.95
C SER A 229 29.67 -30.61 -7.01
N PRO A 230 29.67 -31.84 -7.53
CA PRO A 230 29.98 -33.00 -6.70
C PRO A 230 31.47 -32.99 -6.28
N SER A 231 31.70 -33.14 -4.98
CA SER A 231 33.01 -33.32 -4.39
C SER A 231 33.70 -34.54 -4.98
N PRO A 232 35.03 -34.50 -5.27
CA PRO A 232 35.77 -35.64 -5.76
C PRO A 232 35.92 -36.72 -4.69
N THR A 233 35.57 -37.93 -5.02
CA THR A 233 35.81 -39.16 -4.27
C THR A 233 37.30 -39.36 -4.01
N PRO A 234 37.73 -39.76 -2.80
CA PRO A 234 39.15 -40.12 -2.57
C PRO A 234 39.46 -41.46 -3.24
N ARG A 235 40.54 -41.48 -4.02
CA ARG A 235 41.16 -42.69 -4.57
C ARG A 235 41.75 -43.48 -3.40
N THR A 236 41.33 -44.71 -3.26
CA THR A 236 42.04 -45.73 -2.46
C THR A 236 43.22 -46.27 -3.28
N ASP A 237 44.42 -46.04 -2.81
CA ASP A 237 45.60 -46.70 -3.27
C ASP A 237 45.63 -48.16 -2.76
N PRO A 238 45.97 -49.15 -3.60
CA PRO A 238 46.27 -50.50 -3.12
C PRO A 238 47.71 -50.60 -2.74
N GLY A 239 47.99 -50.75 -1.43
CA GLY A 239 49.33 -51.03 -0.89
C GLY A 239 49.83 -52.35 -1.30
N THR A 240 51.05 -52.35 -1.78
CA THR A 240 51.97 -53.48 -1.95
C THR A 240 52.75 -53.71 -0.68
N GLY A 241 52.93 -54.96 -0.31
CA GLY A 241 53.91 -55.41 0.63
C GLY A 241 53.44 -56.48 1.56
#